data_ed3442c4fdb89ed5e088856732aaf56d
#
_entry.id   ed3442c4fdb89ed5e088856732aaf56d
#
_cell.length_a   1.000
_cell.length_b   1.000
_cell.length_c   1.000
_cell.angle_alpha   90.00
_cell.angle_beta   90.00
_cell.angle_gamma   90.00
#
_symmetry.space_group_name_H-M   'P 1'
#
loop_
_entity.id
_entity.type
_entity.pdbx_description
1 polymer ?
#
loop_
_entity_poly.entity_id
_entity_poly.type
_entity_poly.pdbx_seq_one_letter_code
_entity_poly.pdbx_strand_id
1 'polypeptide(L)'
;MELFVSYKSQKHEQTAINLAKEFGLTCYLQGDIDHKENMQSYFFVYQPGRSYIQKGLGKSSKDIYCNFVDWSVNFTDPLLSRCLKGLPDKFIALDTTAGFGKDALEIAKNKKCHSILLVEREKWLFYLLQEGVNNAEKIETHKFINKFSIKNADSYEHLNTTKIKYDLIYIDPMFTGVGKSKAKIAIQALRDLT
;
A
#
# COMPACT_ATOMS: atom_id res chain seq x y z
N MET A 1 -9.61 4.35 -14.54
CA MET A 1 -8.38 4.04 -15.32
C MET A 1 -8.10 2.56 -15.23
N GLU A 2 -7.32 2.01 -16.18
CA GLU A 2 -7.04 0.57 -16.19
C GLU A 2 -5.73 0.26 -15.48
N LEU A 3 -5.68 -0.88 -14.81
CA LEU A 3 -4.49 -1.45 -14.18
C LEU A 3 -4.19 -2.80 -14.84
N PHE A 4 -2.93 -3.00 -15.22
CA PHE A 4 -2.43 -4.23 -15.79
C PHE A 4 -1.28 -4.79 -14.97
N VAL A 5 -1.07 -6.10 -14.98
CA VAL A 5 0.18 -6.69 -14.50
C VAL A 5 1.18 -6.71 -15.64
N SER A 6 2.43 -6.40 -15.34
CA SER A 6 3.51 -6.49 -16.31
C SER A 6 4.81 -7.05 -15.71
N TYR A 7 5.67 -7.59 -16.56
CA TYR A 7 6.97 -8.12 -16.20
C TYR A 7 8.02 -7.81 -17.28
N LYS A 8 9.30 -7.74 -16.88
CA LYS A 8 10.41 -7.34 -17.77
C LYS A 8 11.16 -8.51 -18.39
N SER A 9 11.05 -9.71 -17.84
CA SER A 9 11.84 -10.88 -18.26
C SER A 9 11.00 -12.13 -18.25
N GLN A 10 11.09 -12.96 -19.28
CA GLN A 10 10.36 -14.22 -19.41
C GLN A 10 10.51 -15.16 -18.23
N LYS A 11 11.66 -15.12 -17.52
CA LYS A 11 11.83 -15.90 -16.28
C LYS A 11 10.82 -15.58 -15.18
N HIS A 12 10.16 -14.42 -15.27
CA HIS A 12 9.15 -13.97 -14.31
C HIS A 12 7.70 -14.15 -14.82
N GLU A 13 7.54 -14.62 -16.03
CA GLU A 13 6.24 -14.74 -16.73
C GLU A 13 5.22 -15.52 -15.91
N GLN A 14 5.56 -16.76 -15.51
CA GLN A 14 4.61 -17.59 -14.80
C GLN A 14 4.13 -16.97 -13.49
N THR A 15 5.04 -16.32 -12.76
CA THR A 15 4.68 -15.64 -11.50
C THR A 15 3.79 -14.43 -11.77
N ALA A 16 4.11 -13.63 -12.79
CA ALA A 16 3.30 -12.46 -13.17
C ALA A 16 1.90 -12.86 -13.64
N ILE A 17 1.78 -13.95 -14.41
CA ILE A 17 0.48 -14.52 -14.85
C ILE A 17 -0.35 -14.98 -13.65
N ASN A 18 0.27 -15.65 -12.67
CA ASN A 18 -0.42 -16.10 -11.47
C ASN A 18 -0.94 -14.91 -10.64
N LEU A 19 -0.12 -13.88 -10.46
CA LEU A 19 -0.54 -12.65 -9.78
C LEU A 19 -1.66 -11.93 -10.53
N ALA A 20 -1.58 -11.85 -11.85
CA ALA A 20 -2.63 -11.26 -12.67
C ALA A 20 -3.97 -11.99 -12.49
N LYS A 21 -3.96 -13.32 -12.48
CA LYS A 21 -5.16 -14.12 -12.19
C LYS A 21 -5.70 -13.86 -10.79
N GLU A 22 -4.83 -13.78 -9.79
CA GLU A 22 -5.21 -13.50 -8.40
C GLU A 22 -5.84 -12.12 -8.26
N PHE A 23 -5.29 -11.13 -8.96
CA PHE A 23 -5.79 -9.74 -8.94
C PHE A 23 -7.00 -9.52 -9.85
N GLY A 24 -7.31 -10.46 -10.76
CA GLY A 24 -8.34 -10.29 -11.78
C GLY A 24 -7.93 -9.33 -12.90
N LEU A 25 -6.62 -9.25 -13.21
CA LEU A 25 -6.03 -8.31 -14.16
C LEU A 25 -5.44 -9.05 -15.39
N THR A 26 -5.23 -8.30 -16.47
CA THR A 26 -4.51 -8.80 -17.65
C THR A 26 -2.99 -8.66 -17.44
N CYS A 27 -2.22 -9.61 -17.98
CA CYS A 27 -0.76 -9.67 -17.86
C CYS A 27 -0.07 -9.45 -19.20
N TYR A 28 1.01 -8.67 -19.22
CA TYR A 28 1.79 -8.37 -20.40
C TYR A 28 3.30 -8.44 -20.16
N LEU A 29 4.07 -8.90 -21.16
CA LEU A 29 5.50 -8.62 -21.23
C LEU A 29 5.69 -7.13 -21.59
N GLN A 30 6.53 -6.40 -20.88
CA GLN A 30 6.70 -4.96 -21.11
C GLN A 30 7.17 -4.61 -22.53
N GLY A 31 7.94 -5.49 -23.17
CA GLY A 31 8.39 -5.30 -24.56
C GLY A 31 7.26 -5.34 -25.60
N ASP A 32 6.13 -5.94 -25.27
CA ASP A 32 4.98 -6.11 -26.19
C ASP A 32 3.93 -4.99 -26.04
N ILE A 33 4.13 -4.08 -25.08
CA ILE A 33 3.16 -3.00 -24.82
C ILE A 33 3.44 -1.79 -25.70
N ASP A 34 2.43 -1.33 -26.44
CA ASP A 34 2.51 -0.03 -27.09
C ASP A 34 2.46 1.10 -26.05
N HIS A 35 3.60 1.76 -25.87
CA HIS A 35 3.75 2.83 -24.89
C HIS A 35 2.90 4.06 -25.21
N LYS A 36 2.57 4.32 -26.48
CA LYS A 36 1.79 5.50 -26.88
C LYS A 36 0.31 5.34 -26.52
N GLU A 37 -0.24 4.16 -26.76
CA GLU A 37 -1.63 3.86 -26.46
C GLU A 37 -1.87 3.74 -24.94
N ASN A 38 -0.86 3.31 -24.19
CA ASN A 38 -0.98 3.00 -22.76
C ASN A 38 -0.40 4.05 -21.80
N MET A 39 -0.17 5.28 -22.27
CA MET A 39 0.41 6.37 -21.44
C MET A 39 -0.41 6.72 -20.21
N GLN A 40 -1.72 6.50 -20.22
CA GLN A 40 -2.62 6.84 -19.11
C GLN A 40 -2.95 5.63 -18.21
N SER A 41 -2.57 4.43 -18.63
CA SER A 41 -2.81 3.20 -17.88
C SER A 41 -1.79 3.04 -16.75
N TYR A 42 -2.16 2.29 -15.72
CA TYR A 42 -1.26 1.90 -14.64
C TYR A 42 -0.79 0.46 -14.84
N PHE A 43 0.43 0.19 -14.42
CA PHE A 43 1.04 -1.12 -14.50
C PHE A 43 1.53 -1.54 -13.11
N PHE A 44 1.04 -2.66 -12.62
CA PHE A 44 1.67 -3.40 -11.54
C PHE A 44 2.86 -4.14 -12.16
N VAL A 45 4.06 -3.64 -11.92
CA VAL A 45 5.30 -4.23 -12.44
C VAL A 45 5.80 -5.25 -11.44
N TYR A 46 5.69 -6.53 -11.80
CA TYR A 46 6.28 -7.59 -10.99
C TYR A 46 7.80 -7.59 -11.12
N GLN A 47 8.46 -7.46 -10.00
CA GLN A 47 9.90 -7.62 -9.85
C GLN A 47 10.20 -8.30 -8.52
N PRO A 48 10.93 -9.43 -8.49
CA PRO A 48 11.24 -10.12 -7.26
C PRO A 48 11.88 -9.20 -6.21
N GLY A 49 11.28 -9.16 -5.03
CA GLY A 49 11.74 -8.35 -3.90
C GLY A 49 11.37 -6.88 -3.94
N ARG A 50 10.87 -6.35 -5.06
CA ARG A 50 10.40 -4.96 -5.15
C ARG A 50 9.44 -4.75 -6.32
N SER A 51 8.23 -5.23 -6.21
CA SER A 51 7.16 -4.89 -7.14
C SER A 51 6.68 -3.45 -6.90
N TYR A 52 6.10 -2.82 -7.93
CA TYR A 52 5.68 -1.42 -7.86
C TYR A 52 4.57 -1.12 -8.85
N ILE A 53 3.85 -0.02 -8.63
CA ILE A 53 2.93 0.58 -9.60
C ILE A 53 3.65 1.67 -10.37
N GLN A 54 3.39 1.75 -11.67
CA GLN A 54 3.91 2.79 -12.55
C GLN A 54 2.81 3.29 -13.48
N LYS A 55 2.69 4.61 -13.66
CA LYS A 55 1.79 5.20 -14.66
C LYS A 55 2.51 5.30 -15.99
N GLY A 56 1.99 4.60 -17.01
CA GLY A 56 2.73 4.37 -18.25
C GLY A 56 4.02 3.58 -18.01
N LEU A 57 4.73 3.22 -19.05
CA LEU A 57 6.00 2.48 -18.97
C LEU A 57 7.19 3.30 -19.49
N GLY A 58 7.07 4.62 -19.49
CA GLY A 58 8.11 5.54 -19.97
C GLY A 58 9.29 5.68 -18.98
N LYS A 59 10.46 6.06 -19.48
CA LYS A 59 11.68 6.29 -18.68
C LYS A 59 11.51 7.35 -17.58
N SER A 60 10.56 8.27 -17.70
CA SER A 60 10.26 9.33 -16.73
C SER A 60 9.20 8.93 -15.69
N SER A 61 8.59 7.75 -15.82
CA SER A 61 7.58 7.27 -14.90
C SER A 61 8.22 6.89 -13.57
N LYS A 62 7.54 7.24 -12.46
CA LYS A 62 8.04 6.97 -11.11
C LYS A 62 7.47 5.67 -10.58
N ASP A 63 8.31 4.87 -9.94
CA ASP A 63 7.93 3.68 -9.23
C ASP A 63 7.21 4.07 -7.93
N ILE A 64 6.04 3.48 -7.70
CA ILE A 64 5.22 3.66 -6.50
C ILE A 64 5.17 2.32 -5.77
N TYR A 65 5.74 2.25 -4.57
CA TYR A 65 5.81 1.05 -3.73
C TYR A 65 5.85 1.41 -2.25
N CYS A 66 5.67 0.44 -1.38
CA CYS A 66 5.77 0.64 0.06
C CYS A 66 7.24 0.74 0.49
N ASN A 67 7.69 1.94 0.84
CA ASN A 67 9.08 2.20 1.25
C ASN A 67 9.15 2.55 2.74
N PHE A 68 8.84 1.60 3.60
CA PHE A 68 8.86 1.80 5.05
C PHE A 68 10.22 2.22 5.59
N VAL A 69 11.31 1.82 4.94
CA VAL A 69 12.68 2.19 5.34
C VAL A 69 12.87 3.69 5.24
N ASP A 70 12.57 4.29 4.08
CA ASP A 70 12.66 5.73 3.88
C ASP A 70 11.64 6.48 4.75
N TRP A 71 10.38 6.01 4.80
CA TRP A 71 9.34 6.67 5.57
C TRP A 71 9.57 6.62 7.07
N SER A 72 10.27 5.62 7.59
CA SER A 72 10.59 5.57 9.01
C SER A 72 11.44 6.74 9.48
N VAL A 73 12.26 7.28 8.58
CA VAL A 73 13.17 8.41 8.84
C VAL A 73 12.59 9.73 8.33
N ASN A 74 12.08 9.74 7.09
CA ASN A 74 11.78 10.97 6.36
C ASN A 74 10.29 11.36 6.37
N PHE A 75 9.41 10.52 6.93
CA PHE A 75 7.99 10.84 7.02
C PHE A 75 7.54 11.08 8.45
N THR A 76 6.82 12.17 8.64
CA THR A 76 6.04 12.45 9.86
C THR A 76 4.73 13.12 9.48
N ASP A 77 3.67 12.79 10.21
CA ASP A 77 2.38 13.48 10.15
C ASP A 77 2.10 14.12 11.52
N PRO A 78 2.33 15.45 11.66
CA PRO A 78 2.12 16.14 12.92
C PRO A 78 0.65 16.18 13.38
N LEU A 79 -0.31 16.12 12.43
CA LEU A 79 -1.74 16.12 12.76
C LEU A 79 -2.13 14.76 13.33
N LEU A 80 -1.78 13.68 12.64
CA LEU A 80 -2.02 12.33 13.12
C LEU A 80 -1.32 12.09 14.46
N SER A 81 -0.05 12.44 14.59
CA SER A 81 0.70 12.33 15.85
C SER A 81 0.02 13.09 17.02
N ARG A 82 -0.63 14.23 16.74
CA ARG A 82 -1.37 14.99 17.74
C ARG A 82 -2.63 14.26 18.18
N CYS A 83 -3.37 13.65 17.24
CA CYS A 83 -4.59 12.88 17.54
C CYS A 83 -4.30 11.67 18.44
N LEU A 84 -3.09 11.09 18.34
CA LEU A 84 -2.69 9.92 19.13
C LEU A 84 -2.36 10.22 20.60
N LYS A 85 -2.23 11.50 21.00
CA LYS A 85 -1.76 11.87 22.36
C LYS A 85 -2.68 11.39 23.48
N GLY A 86 -4.01 11.36 23.23
CA GLY A 86 -5.01 11.00 24.23
C GLY A 86 -5.21 9.48 24.42
N LEU A 87 -4.56 8.64 23.60
CA LEU A 87 -4.73 7.19 23.64
C LEU A 87 -4.08 6.57 24.90
N PRO A 88 -4.63 5.46 25.41
CA PRO A 88 -4.06 4.74 26.54
C PRO A 88 -2.69 4.14 26.20
N ASP A 89 -1.93 3.78 27.23
CA ASP A 89 -0.71 3.01 27.04
C ASP A 89 -1.02 1.62 26.53
N LYS A 90 -0.22 1.12 25.59
CA LYS A 90 -0.39 -0.16 24.91
C LYS A 90 -1.68 -0.27 24.09
N PHE A 91 -2.13 0.84 23.49
CA PHE A 91 -3.33 0.82 22.65
C PHE A 91 -3.17 -0.11 21.43
N ILE A 92 -4.30 -0.70 21.04
CA ILE A 92 -4.45 -1.55 19.85
C ILE A 92 -5.18 -0.74 18.79
N ALA A 93 -4.58 -0.65 17.60
CA ALA A 93 -5.14 0.10 16.48
C ALA A 93 -5.63 -0.81 15.36
N LEU A 94 -6.59 -0.29 14.60
CA LEU A 94 -7.06 -0.82 13.33
C LEU A 94 -6.97 0.30 12.29
N ASP A 95 -6.26 0.04 11.19
CA ASP A 95 -6.31 0.85 9.98
C ASP A 95 -7.21 0.13 8.97
N THR A 96 -8.38 0.71 8.70
CA THR A 96 -9.40 0.13 7.82
C THR A 96 -9.18 0.46 6.34
N THR A 97 -8.22 1.32 6.04
CA THR A 97 -7.92 1.85 4.71
C THR A 97 -6.42 1.89 4.48
N ALA A 98 -5.77 0.74 4.70
CA ALA A 98 -4.33 0.66 4.85
C ALA A 98 -3.53 1.22 3.67
N GLY A 99 -3.99 1.04 2.43
CA GLY A 99 -3.31 1.54 1.26
C GLY A 99 -1.85 1.10 1.20
N PHE A 100 -0.94 2.04 1.09
CA PHE A 100 0.51 1.77 1.17
C PHE A 100 1.04 1.65 2.61
N GLY A 101 0.21 1.77 3.64
CA GLY A 101 0.58 1.62 5.05
C GLY A 101 1.36 2.80 5.66
N LYS A 102 1.30 3.97 5.03
CA LYS A 102 2.11 5.12 5.45
C LYS A 102 1.63 5.71 6.77
N ASP A 103 0.31 5.86 6.94
CA ASP A 103 -0.29 6.38 8.15
C ASP A 103 -0.23 5.35 9.28
N ALA A 104 -0.36 4.06 8.95
CA ALA A 104 -0.10 2.98 9.89
C ALA A 104 1.31 3.02 10.48
N LEU A 105 2.33 3.38 9.66
CA LEU A 105 3.69 3.56 10.15
C LEU A 105 3.77 4.72 11.14
N GLU A 106 3.09 5.84 10.89
CA GLU A 106 3.06 6.97 11.83
C GLU A 106 2.39 6.60 13.15
N ILE A 107 1.29 5.83 13.09
CA ILE A 107 0.63 5.29 14.29
C ILE A 107 1.60 4.37 15.06
N ALA A 108 2.31 3.47 14.36
CA ALA A 108 3.26 2.54 14.98
C ALA A 108 4.49 3.22 15.60
N LYS A 109 4.90 4.40 15.12
CA LYS A 109 5.97 5.22 15.73
C LYS A 109 5.57 5.72 17.12
N ASN A 110 4.28 5.82 17.44
CA ASN A 110 3.87 6.20 18.78
C ASN A 110 4.32 5.13 19.78
N LYS A 111 5.01 5.58 20.86
CA LYS A 111 5.55 4.68 21.90
C LYS A 111 4.47 3.90 22.64
N LYS A 112 3.24 4.45 22.69
CA LYS A 112 2.09 3.82 23.31
C LYS A 112 1.41 2.77 22.43
N CYS A 113 1.68 2.75 21.11
CA CYS A 113 1.11 1.76 20.22
C CYS A 113 1.69 0.37 20.52
N HIS A 114 0.80 -0.58 20.88
CA HIS A 114 1.17 -1.99 21.10
C HIS A 114 1.18 -2.75 19.77
N SER A 115 0.08 -2.65 19.02
CA SER A 115 -0.09 -3.33 17.73
C SER A 115 -1.07 -2.56 16.86
N ILE A 116 -0.97 -2.78 15.55
CA ILE A 116 -1.90 -2.24 14.56
C ILE A 116 -2.20 -3.30 13.51
N LEU A 117 -3.49 -3.53 13.26
CA LEU A 117 -3.96 -4.33 12.14
C LEU A 117 -4.24 -3.40 10.96
N LEU A 118 -3.64 -3.71 9.81
CA LEU A 118 -3.84 -3.04 8.55
C LEU A 118 -4.77 -3.90 7.69
N VAL A 119 -5.90 -3.35 7.29
CA VAL A 119 -6.86 -4.04 6.42
C VAL A 119 -6.86 -3.35 5.06
N GLU A 120 -6.59 -4.13 4.01
CA GLU A 120 -6.58 -3.66 2.62
C GLU A 120 -7.43 -4.61 1.76
N ARG A 121 -8.38 -4.05 1.02
CA ARG A 121 -9.32 -4.79 0.17
C ARG A 121 -8.71 -5.17 -1.18
N GLU A 122 -8.00 -4.24 -1.80
CA GLU A 122 -7.43 -4.42 -3.13
C GLU A 122 -6.25 -5.39 -3.08
N LYS A 123 -6.36 -6.56 -3.72
CA LYS A 123 -5.34 -7.63 -3.67
C LYS A 123 -3.97 -7.19 -4.15
N TRP A 124 -3.92 -6.40 -5.23
CA TRP A 124 -2.66 -5.88 -5.77
C TRP A 124 -1.97 -4.91 -4.78
N LEU A 125 -2.74 -4.10 -4.06
CA LEU A 125 -2.22 -3.15 -3.09
C LEU A 125 -1.80 -3.87 -1.79
N PHE A 126 -2.60 -4.84 -1.36
CA PHE A 126 -2.23 -5.74 -0.26
C PHE A 126 -0.90 -6.46 -0.55
N TYR A 127 -0.69 -6.94 -1.78
CA TYR A 127 0.59 -7.56 -2.17
C TYR A 127 1.77 -6.60 -2.01
N LEU A 128 1.65 -5.35 -2.49
CA LEU A 128 2.69 -4.33 -2.32
C LEU A 128 2.93 -3.99 -0.84
N LEU A 129 1.89 -3.90 -0.05
CA LEU A 129 1.96 -3.66 1.39
C LEU A 129 2.73 -4.79 2.09
N GLN A 130 2.39 -6.04 1.80
CA GLN A 130 3.06 -7.23 2.34
C GLN A 130 4.54 -7.28 1.95
N GLU A 131 4.85 -7.02 0.67
CA GLU A 131 6.23 -6.99 0.20
C GLU A 131 7.04 -5.87 0.89
N GLY A 132 6.44 -4.69 1.10
CA GLY A 132 7.05 -3.59 1.85
C GLY A 132 7.32 -3.95 3.31
N VAL A 133 6.39 -4.61 3.98
CA VAL A 133 6.55 -5.11 5.36
C VAL A 133 7.70 -6.12 5.43
N ASN A 134 7.69 -7.14 4.57
CA ASN A 134 8.73 -8.17 4.52
C ASN A 134 10.14 -7.59 4.27
N ASN A 135 10.23 -6.54 3.44
CA ASN A 135 11.50 -5.87 3.17
C ASN A 135 11.98 -5.03 4.36
N ALA A 136 11.06 -4.43 5.11
CA ALA A 136 11.38 -3.61 6.27
C ALA A 136 11.75 -4.43 7.51
N GLU A 137 11.25 -5.66 7.64
CA GLU A 137 11.60 -6.57 8.74
C GLU A 137 13.09 -6.92 8.80
N LYS A 138 13.80 -6.79 7.69
CA LYS A 138 15.25 -7.10 7.58
C LYS A 138 16.16 -5.96 8.02
N ILE A 139 15.63 -4.81 8.44
CA ILE A 139 16.38 -3.57 8.68
C ILE A 139 15.98 -2.96 10.03
N GLU A 140 16.67 -1.89 10.48
CA GLU A 140 16.39 -1.16 11.75
C GLU A 140 14.95 -0.63 11.91
N THR A 141 14.18 -0.59 10.83
CA THR A 141 12.76 -0.25 10.81
C THR A 141 11.89 -1.28 11.52
N HIS A 142 12.42 -2.47 11.76
CA HIS A 142 11.75 -3.59 12.42
C HIS A 142 11.03 -3.20 13.72
N LYS A 143 11.58 -2.29 14.51
CA LYS A 143 10.97 -1.80 15.76
C LYS A 143 9.57 -1.17 15.60
N PHE A 144 9.19 -0.76 14.40
CA PHE A 144 7.85 -0.25 14.10
C PHE A 144 7.01 -1.31 13.39
N ILE A 145 7.63 -2.02 12.44
CA ILE A 145 6.98 -3.00 11.58
C ILE A 145 6.58 -4.25 12.36
N ASN A 146 7.29 -4.61 13.42
CA ASN A 146 6.91 -5.72 14.31
C ASN A 146 5.57 -5.52 15.04
N LYS A 147 5.03 -4.31 15.02
CA LYS A 147 3.68 -4.02 15.53
C LYS A 147 2.58 -4.27 14.49
N PHE A 148 2.95 -4.50 13.22
CA PHE A 148 1.99 -4.69 12.15
C PHE A 148 1.47 -6.12 12.10
N SER A 149 0.17 -6.21 11.86
CA SER A 149 -0.48 -7.37 11.27
C SER A 149 -1.21 -6.88 10.01
N ILE A 150 -1.16 -7.62 8.93
CA ILE A 150 -1.81 -7.21 7.67
C ILE A 150 -2.85 -8.25 7.25
N LYS A 151 -3.97 -7.81 6.70
CA LYS A 151 -5.07 -8.67 6.27
C LYS A 151 -5.66 -8.17 4.95
N ASN A 152 -5.75 -9.06 3.95
CA ASN A 152 -6.57 -8.78 2.78
C ASN A 152 -8.02 -9.10 3.09
N ALA A 153 -8.83 -8.08 3.26
CA ALA A 153 -10.25 -8.22 3.58
C ALA A 153 -11.01 -6.91 3.31
N ASP A 154 -12.32 -7.01 3.21
CA ASP A 154 -13.19 -5.85 3.33
C ASP A 154 -13.26 -5.40 4.80
N SER A 155 -13.10 -4.11 5.04
CA SER A 155 -13.06 -3.54 6.39
C SER A 155 -14.40 -3.60 7.10
N TYR A 156 -15.50 -3.46 6.37
CA TYR A 156 -16.84 -3.58 6.93
C TYR A 156 -17.11 -5.00 7.41
N GLU A 157 -16.76 -6.00 6.59
CA GLU A 157 -16.88 -7.41 6.98
C GLU A 157 -15.99 -7.74 8.17
N HIS A 158 -14.77 -7.21 8.19
CA HIS A 158 -13.87 -7.40 9.31
C HIS A 158 -14.45 -6.84 10.62
N LEU A 159 -14.94 -5.61 10.60
CA LEU A 159 -15.52 -4.94 11.77
C LEU A 159 -16.77 -5.67 12.29
N ASN A 160 -17.58 -6.23 11.41
CA ASN A 160 -18.78 -6.97 11.80
C ASN A 160 -18.50 -8.36 12.40
N THR A 161 -17.34 -8.94 12.11
CA THR A 161 -17.00 -10.31 12.53
C THR A 161 -15.94 -10.37 13.62
N THR A 162 -15.17 -9.31 13.82
CA THR A 162 -14.09 -9.28 14.81
C THR A 162 -14.62 -9.24 16.23
N LYS A 163 -13.93 -9.96 17.13
CA LYS A 163 -14.15 -9.87 18.59
C LYS A 163 -13.12 -8.97 19.27
N ILE A 164 -12.15 -8.45 18.51
CA ILE A 164 -11.09 -7.58 19.03
C ILE A 164 -11.69 -6.20 19.30
N LYS A 165 -11.40 -5.67 20.47
CA LYS A 165 -11.72 -4.27 20.81
C LYS A 165 -10.51 -3.42 20.49
N TYR A 166 -10.69 -2.49 19.56
CA TYR A 166 -9.66 -1.53 19.16
C TYR A 166 -9.82 -0.24 19.96
N ASP A 167 -8.71 0.31 20.44
CA ASP A 167 -8.67 1.62 21.11
C ASP A 167 -8.65 2.76 20.08
N LEU A 168 -8.16 2.48 18.86
CA LEU A 168 -8.14 3.38 17.72
C LEU A 168 -8.63 2.66 16.47
N ILE A 169 -9.62 3.23 15.79
CA ILE A 169 -9.97 2.85 14.41
C ILE A 169 -9.64 4.05 13.52
N TYR A 170 -8.68 3.85 12.61
CA TYR A 170 -8.27 4.85 11.63
C TYR A 170 -8.97 4.59 10.30
N ILE A 171 -9.55 5.64 9.73
CA ILE A 171 -10.30 5.59 8.47
C ILE A 171 -9.91 6.82 7.64
N ASP A 172 -9.20 6.61 6.53
CA ASP A 172 -8.87 7.66 5.54
C ASP A 172 -9.21 7.19 4.12
N PRO A 173 -10.51 7.14 3.77
CA PRO A 173 -10.93 6.69 2.45
C PRO A 173 -10.47 7.66 1.37
N MET A 174 -10.02 7.12 0.23
CA MET A 174 -9.66 7.89 -0.94
C MET A 174 -10.91 8.48 -1.61
N PHE A 175 -11.29 9.67 -1.18
CA PHE A 175 -12.39 10.39 -1.83
C PHE A 175 -11.98 10.88 -3.22
N THR A 176 -12.81 10.60 -4.21
CA THR A 176 -12.74 11.15 -5.59
C THR A 176 -13.14 12.64 -5.64
N GLY A 177 -12.73 13.42 -4.66
CA GLY A 177 -13.08 14.85 -4.55
C GLY A 177 -12.20 15.73 -5.41
N VAL A 178 -12.80 16.72 -6.05
CA VAL A 178 -12.15 17.76 -6.87
C VAL A 178 -11.38 18.71 -5.95
N GLY A 179 -10.23 18.29 -5.47
CA GLY A 179 -9.28 19.18 -4.79
C GLY A 179 -8.30 19.78 -5.78
N LYS A 180 -8.16 21.12 -5.78
CA LYS A 180 -7.22 21.87 -6.67
C LYS A 180 -5.74 21.65 -6.34
N SER A 181 -5.36 20.89 -5.31
CA SER A 181 -3.95 20.60 -5.02
C SER A 181 -3.47 19.40 -5.81
N LYS A 182 -2.30 19.52 -6.43
CA LYS A 182 -1.62 18.37 -7.07
C LYS A 182 -1.34 17.31 -6.01
N ALA A 183 -2.15 16.26 -5.99
CA ALA A 183 -1.90 15.11 -5.11
C ALA A 183 -0.52 14.50 -5.42
N LYS A 184 0.17 14.00 -4.41
CA LYS A 184 1.39 13.21 -4.62
C LYS A 184 1.07 12.03 -5.52
N ILE A 185 2.02 11.61 -6.36
CA ILE A 185 1.84 10.58 -7.40
C ILE A 185 1.21 9.29 -6.83
N ALA A 186 1.63 8.86 -5.65
CA ALA A 186 1.08 7.68 -4.98
C ALA A 186 -0.40 7.86 -4.60
N ILE A 187 -0.79 9.03 -4.09
CA ILE A 187 -2.19 9.36 -3.76
C ILE A 187 -3.03 9.43 -5.04
N GLN A 188 -2.46 9.98 -6.13
CA GLN A 188 -3.16 10.03 -7.40
C GLN A 188 -3.40 8.62 -7.96
N ALA A 189 -2.40 7.73 -7.89
CA ALA A 189 -2.55 6.35 -8.32
C ALA A 189 -3.66 5.61 -7.54
N LEU A 190 -3.73 5.78 -6.21
CA LEU A 190 -4.82 5.21 -5.42
C LEU A 190 -6.19 5.73 -5.86
N ARG A 191 -6.34 7.06 -6.02
CA ARG A 191 -7.62 7.66 -6.46
C ARG A 191 -8.07 7.23 -7.84
N ASP A 192 -7.11 6.93 -8.73
CA ASP A 192 -7.41 6.52 -10.10
C ASP A 192 -7.77 5.03 -10.18
N LEU A 193 -7.35 4.20 -9.20
CA LEU A 193 -7.43 2.73 -9.25
C LEU A 193 -8.37 2.11 -8.21
N THR A 194 -8.77 2.86 -7.15
CA THR A 194 -9.72 2.41 -6.12
C THR A 194 -10.98 3.25 -6.13
#